data_6e7366f168e5bd667d783d2d58b59b92
#
_entry.id   6e7366f168e5bd667d783d2d58b59b92
#
_cell.length_a   1.000
_cell.length_b   1.000
_cell.length_c   1.000
_cell.angle_alpha   90.00
_cell.angle_beta   90.00
_cell.angle_gamma   90.00
#
_symmetry.space_group_name_H-M   'P 1'
#
loop_
_entity.id
_entity.type
_entity.pdbx_description
1 polymer ?
#
loop_
_entity_poly.entity_id
_entity_poly.type
_entity_poly.pdbx_seq_one_letter_code
_entity_poly.pdbx_strand_id
1 'polypeptide(L)'
;MKKTFTLFTILFACLTAMAQHGEMKFAGPSKFGVEAMDTYPWQENETDTIVFKMNSTSEADITLPALTYNAMKMTIPSFTIHNLKFDYDMTTHNASFKEQTYEETIKVGEEEKKITGSAFTAEYNATDKSFKITTKLSYGKMPVVVTYTIDAVYVKETTTSINSVATDNAQPIYFDLSGRKVAEPKAGNIYIINGKKLMK
;
A
#
# COMPACT_ATOMS: atom_id res chain seq x y z
N MET A 1 16.22 -21.26 29.17
CA MET A 1 14.99 -21.55 28.41
C MET A 1 13.89 -20.45 28.50
N LYS A 2 13.90 -19.50 29.44
CA LYS A 2 12.88 -18.42 29.54
C LYS A 2 13.10 -17.21 28.61
N LYS A 3 14.30 -16.98 28.10
CA LYS A 3 14.60 -15.83 27.24
C LYS A 3 14.25 -16.01 25.75
N THR A 4 14.17 -17.23 25.28
CA THR A 4 13.79 -17.55 23.90
C THR A 4 12.28 -17.42 23.65
N PHE A 5 11.46 -17.65 24.69
CA PHE A 5 10.00 -17.56 24.55
C PHE A 5 9.51 -16.12 24.40
N THR A 6 10.16 -15.16 25.07
CA THR A 6 9.80 -13.73 24.99
C THR A 6 10.14 -13.13 23.63
N LEU A 7 11.23 -13.59 23.00
CA LEU A 7 11.62 -13.14 21.66
C LEU A 7 10.62 -13.62 20.58
N PHE A 8 10.12 -14.86 20.75
CA PHE A 8 9.13 -15.43 19.82
C PHE A 8 7.78 -14.73 19.90
N THR A 9 7.37 -14.29 21.08
CA THR A 9 6.09 -13.58 21.28
C THR A 9 6.13 -12.16 20.69
N ILE A 10 7.28 -11.48 20.74
CA ILE A 10 7.45 -10.15 20.14
C ILE A 10 7.46 -10.26 18.60
N LEU A 11 8.08 -11.29 18.05
CA LEU A 11 8.13 -11.51 16.60
C LEU A 11 6.72 -11.85 16.02
N PHE A 12 5.93 -12.64 16.76
CA PHE A 12 4.55 -12.95 16.38
C PHE A 12 3.64 -11.72 16.49
N ALA A 13 3.87 -10.82 17.44
CA ALA A 13 3.15 -9.57 17.57
C ALA A 13 3.46 -8.58 16.42
N CYS A 14 4.66 -8.61 15.84
CA CYS A 14 4.98 -7.82 14.65
C CYS A 14 4.27 -8.34 13.39
N LEU A 15 4.16 -9.67 13.24
CA LEU A 15 3.43 -10.26 12.10
C LEU A 15 1.91 -10.02 12.20
N THR A 16 1.34 -10.10 13.41
CA THR A 16 -0.08 -9.78 13.62
C THR A 16 -0.36 -8.27 13.50
N ALA A 17 0.61 -7.41 13.84
CA ALA A 17 0.51 -5.97 13.62
C ALA A 17 0.55 -5.62 12.12
N MET A 18 1.31 -6.34 11.29
CA MET A 18 1.28 -6.18 9.83
C MET A 18 -0.02 -6.72 9.22
N ALA A 19 -0.59 -7.80 9.74
CA ALA A 19 -1.90 -8.31 9.31
C ALA A 19 -3.08 -7.41 9.76
N GLN A 20 -2.90 -6.59 10.78
CA GLN A 20 -3.88 -5.59 11.23
C GLN A 20 -3.68 -4.20 10.61
N HIS A 21 -2.55 -3.93 9.99
CA HIS A 21 -2.25 -2.65 9.36
C HIS A 21 -2.41 -2.77 7.85
N GLY A 22 -3.64 -2.67 7.44
CA GLY A 22 -4.02 -2.04 6.20
C GLY A 22 -3.17 -2.34 4.96
N GLU A 23 -3.42 -1.58 4.00
CA GLU A 23 -2.74 -1.56 2.72
C GLU A 23 -1.38 -0.85 2.85
N MET A 24 -0.35 -1.40 2.22
CA MET A 24 0.94 -0.74 2.07
C MET A 24 1.06 -0.18 0.66
N LYS A 25 1.50 1.06 0.53
CA LYS A 25 1.70 1.72 -0.77
C LYS A 25 3.17 1.76 -1.12
N PHE A 26 3.46 1.46 -2.38
CA PHE A 26 4.79 1.58 -2.95
C PHE A 26 4.70 2.41 -4.21
N ALA A 27 5.65 3.31 -4.44
CA ALA A 27 5.67 4.19 -5.61
C ALA A 27 7.04 4.20 -6.26
N GLY A 28 7.08 4.25 -7.59
CA GLY A 28 8.33 4.28 -8.33
C GLY A 28 8.14 4.27 -9.85
N PRO A 29 9.25 4.28 -10.59
CA PRO A 29 9.23 4.26 -12.04
C PRO A 29 8.69 2.94 -12.57
N SER A 30 7.93 3.02 -13.64
CA SER A 30 7.34 1.86 -14.30
C SER A 30 7.49 1.91 -15.80
N LYS A 31 7.34 0.74 -16.43
CA LYS A 31 7.33 0.58 -17.89
C LYS A 31 6.16 -0.33 -18.28
N PHE A 32 5.49 0.03 -19.36
CA PHE A 32 4.37 -0.72 -19.91
C PHE A 32 4.49 -0.79 -21.44
N GLY A 33 4.35 -1.97 -22.01
CA GLY A 33 4.50 -2.15 -23.44
C GLY A 33 4.27 -3.56 -23.93
N VAL A 34 4.47 -3.78 -25.23
CA VAL A 34 4.32 -5.06 -25.93
C VAL A 34 5.69 -5.53 -26.39
N GLU A 35 6.21 -6.60 -25.76
CA GLU A 35 7.56 -7.11 -26.04
C GLU A 35 7.78 -7.53 -27.51
N ALA A 36 6.76 -8.03 -28.19
CA ALA A 36 6.89 -8.58 -29.55
C ALA A 36 6.71 -7.53 -30.65
N MET A 37 6.61 -6.25 -30.32
CA MET A 37 6.31 -5.20 -31.30
C MET A 37 7.33 -4.06 -31.21
N ASP A 38 8.45 -4.19 -31.92
CA ASP A 38 9.48 -3.13 -32.02
C ASP A 38 8.94 -1.81 -32.58
N THR A 39 7.79 -1.84 -33.25
CA THR A 39 7.12 -0.66 -33.83
C THR A 39 6.49 0.25 -32.78
N TYR A 40 6.22 -0.27 -31.59
CA TYR A 40 5.56 0.47 -30.51
C TYR A 40 6.55 0.67 -29.34
N PRO A 41 6.95 1.92 -29.05
CA PRO A 41 7.87 2.21 -27.97
C PRO A 41 7.22 1.87 -26.61
N TRP A 42 8.04 1.45 -25.65
CA TRP A 42 7.59 1.28 -24.28
C TRP A 42 7.12 2.61 -23.70
N GLN A 43 5.99 2.58 -23.02
CA GLN A 43 5.50 3.71 -22.24
C GLN A 43 6.20 3.67 -20.87
N GLU A 44 6.93 4.73 -20.56
CA GLU A 44 7.57 4.91 -19.26
C GLU A 44 6.78 5.93 -18.43
N ASN A 45 6.58 5.65 -17.15
CA ASN A 45 6.01 6.57 -16.18
C ASN A 45 7.04 6.80 -15.07
N GLU A 46 7.22 8.06 -14.68
CA GLU A 46 8.16 8.43 -13.61
C GLU A 46 7.71 7.91 -12.24
N THR A 47 6.41 7.86 -12.01
CA THR A 47 5.85 7.44 -10.74
C THR A 47 4.49 6.77 -10.92
N ASP A 48 4.45 5.48 -10.70
CA ASP A 48 3.23 4.70 -10.50
C ASP A 48 3.14 4.28 -9.03
N THR A 49 1.92 4.05 -8.57
CA THR A 49 1.67 3.58 -7.20
C THR A 49 0.97 2.24 -7.23
N ILE A 50 1.53 1.27 -6.52
CA ILE A 50 0.91 -0.02 -6.27
C ILE A 50 0.47 -0.11 -4.81
N VAL A 51 -0.59 -0.88 -4.55
CA VAL A 51 -1.05 -1.16 -3.19
C VAL A 51 -0.90 -2.65 -2.92
N PHE A 52 -0.21 -2.97 -1.84
CA PHE A 52 -0.03 -4.33 -1.35
C PHE A 52 -0.87 -4.53 -0.10
N LYS A 53 -1.62 -5.62 -0.05
CA LYS A 53 -2.43 -6.02 1.10
C LYS A 53 -2.18 -7.49 1.42
N MET A 54 -1.65 -7.76 2.59
CA MET A 54 -1.43 -9.13 3.05
C MET A 54 -2.74 -9.73 3.52
N ASN A 55 -3.11 -10.90 2.96
CA ASN A 55 -4.30 -11.65 3.36
C ASN A 55 -3.95 -12.74 4.38
N SER A 56 -2.75 -13.32 4.25
CA SER A 56 -2.21 -14.34 5.16
C SER A 56 -0.68 -14.27 5.20
N THR A 57 -0.04 -15.21 5.87
CA THR A 57 1.44 -15.33 5.89
C THR A 57 2.04 -15.78 4.56
N SER A 58 1.23 -16.17 3.59
CA SER A 58 1.67 -16.71 2.29
C SER A 58 0.81 -16.23 1.11
N GLU A 59 -0.17 -15.35 1.34
CA GLU A 59 -1.06 -14.82 0.29
C GLU A 59 -1.28 -13.34 0.46
N ALA A 60 -1.29 -12.62 -0.66
CA ALA A 60 -1.51 -11.18 -0.71
C ALA A 60 -2.32 -10.76 -1.93
N ASP A 61 -2.97 -9.62 -1.81
CA ASP A 61 -3.56 -8.89 -2.93
C ASP A 61 -2.64 -7.76 -3.36
N ILE A 62 -2.52 -7.55 -4.67
CA ILE A 62 -1.75 -6.45 -5.23
C ILE A 62 -2.61 -5.65 -6.19
N THR A 63 -2.82 -4.38 -5.89
CA THR A 63 -3.54 -3.47 -6.79
C THR A 63 -2.55 -2.73 -7.67
N LEU A 64 -2.71 -2.89 -8.97
CA LEU A 64 -1.95 -2.17 -9.99
C LEU A 64 -2.65 -0.85 -10.36
N PRO A 65 -1.91 0.20 -10.75
CA PRO A 65 -2.48 1.45 -11.23
C PRO A 65 -3.21 1.27 -12.56
N ALA A 66 -3.87 2.30 -13.03
CA ALA A 66 -4.38 2.31 -14.40
C ALA A 66 -3.20 2.35 -15.39
N LEU A 67 -3.17 1.41 -16.32
CA LEU A 67 -2.09 1.25 -17.30
C LEU A 67 -2.53 1.86 -18.63
N THR A 68 -1.94 3.00 -18.99
CA THR A 68 -2.26 3.68 -20.25
C THR A 68 -1.12 3.49 -21.24
N TYR A 69 -1.44 2.96 -22.42
CA TYR A 69 -0.51 2.79 -23.52
C TYR A 69 -0.92 3.68 -24.69
N ASN A 70 -0.25 4.83 -24.79
CA ASN A 70 -0.63 5.89 -25.73
C ASN A 70 -0.50 5.47 -27.19
N ALA A 71 0.49 4.66 -27.52
CA ALA A 71 0.73 4.18 -28.88
C ALA A 71 -0.46 3.37 -29.45
N MET A 72 -1.20 2.66 -28.61
CA MET A 72 -2.39 1.88 -28.99
C MET A 72 -3.70 2.55 -28.55
N LYS A 73 -3.67 3.74 -27.96
CA LYS A 73 -4.83 4.43 -27.37
C LYS A 73 -5.62 3.53 -26.41
N MET A 74 -4.89 2.75 -25.63
CA MET A 74 -5.46 1.75 -24.74
C MET A 74 -5.26 2.16 -23.29
N THR A 75 -6.28 1.95 -22.47
CA THR A 75 -6.19 2.08 -21.02
C THR A 75 -6.80 0.85 -20.37
N ILE A 76 -6.04 0.18 -19.52
CA ILE A 76 -6.52 -0.83 -18.60
C ILE A 76 -6.76 -0.10 -17.28
N PRO A 77 -7.99 -0.07 -16.74
CA PRO A 77 -8.26 0.56 -15.45
C PRO A 77 -7.44 -0.09 -14.32
N SER A 78 -7.28 0.62 -13.22
CA SER A 78 -6.70 0.03 -12.01
C SER A 78 -7.47 -1.23 -11.59
N PHE A 79 -6.76 -2.27 -11.22
CA PHE A 79 -7.35 -3.53 -10.80
C PHE A 79 -6.50 -4.22 -9.72
N THR A 80 -7.14 -5.11 -8.98
CA THR A 80 -6.48 -5.90 -7.93
C THR A 80 -6.30 -7.34 -8.42
N ILE A 81 -5.10 -7.86 -8.25
CA ILE A 81 -4.78 -9.28 -8.41
C ILE A 81 -4.91 -9.91 -7.04
N HIS A 82 -5.83 -10.86 -6.89
CA HIS A 82 -6.15 -11.46 -5.61
C HIS A 82 -5.38 -12.75 -5.35
N ASN A 83 -5.11 -13.01 -4.06
CA ASN A 83 -4.58 -14.30 -3.57
C ASN A 83 -3.27 -14.73 -4.22
N LEU A 84 -2.39 -13.79 -4.56
CA LEU A 84 -1.04 -14.08 -5.04
C LEU A 84 -0.24 -14.75 -3.92
N LYS A 85 0.40 -15.88 -4.25
CA LYS A 85 1.22 -16.65 -3.31
C LYS A 85 2.63 -16.11 -3.25
N PHE A 86 3.18 -16.03 -2.05
CA PHE A 86 4.55 -15.61 -1.82
C PHE A 86 5.24 -16.43 -0.73
N ASP A 87 6.57 -16.51 -0.83
CA ASP A 87 7.44 -17.06 0.19
C ASP A 87 8.02 -15.90 1.01
N TYR A 88 7.96 -15.98 2.34
CA TYR A 88 8.51 -14.98 3.24
C TYR A 88 9.70 -15.54 4.01
N ASP A 89 10.85 -14.88 3.92
CA ASP A 89 12.05 -15.23 4.69
C ASP A 89 12.04 -14.52 6.05
N MET A 90 11.88 -15.29 7.10
CA MET A 90 11.86 -14.83 8.49
C MET A 90 13.18 -14.22 8.97
N THR A 91 14.29 -14.49 8.28
CA THR A 91 15.63 -14.02 8.67
C THR A 91 15.93 -12.66 8.05
N THR A 92 15.66 -12.54 6.76
CA THR A 92 15.95 -11.32 5.99
C THR A 92 14.74 -10.40 5.92
N HIS A 93 13.54 -10.90 6.24
CA HIS A 93 12.26 -10.23 6.07
C HIS A 93 11.91 -9.89 4.62
N ASN A 94 12.57 -10.54 3.67
CA ASN A 94 12.27 -10.43 2.25
C ASN A 94 11.06 -11.30 1.89
N ALA A 95 10.35 -10.91 0.83
CA ALA A 95 9.29 -11.73 0.26
C ALA A 95 9.51 -11.92 -1.25
N SER A 96 9.25 -13.13 -1.73
CA SER A 96 9.37 -13.46 -3.14
C SER A 96 8.11 -14.13 -3.66
N PHE A 97 7.60 -13.64 -4.78
CA PHE A 97 6.49 -14.19 -5.52
C PHE A 97 7.05 -14.97 -6.71
N LYS A 98 7.02 -16.30 -6.63
CA LYS A 98 7.40 -17.14 -7.78
C LYS A 98 6.46 -16.89 -8.93
N GLU A 99 6.92 -17.19 -10.15
CA GLU A 99 6.08 -17.06 -11.34
C GLU A 99 4.75 -17.80 -11.17
N GLN A 100 3.65 -17.06 -11.35
CA GLN A 100 2.30 -17.54 -11.23
C GLN A 100 1.37 -16.84 -12.21
N THR A 101 0.26 -17.48 -12.52
CA THR A 101 -0.80 -16.96 -13.39
C THR A 101 -1.95 -16.44 -12.53
N TYR A 102 -2.77 -15.54 -13.09
CA TYR A 102 -3.99 -15.06 -12.45
C TYR A 102 -5.07 -14.72 -13.44
N GLU A 103 -6.31 -14.69 -12.99
CA GLU A 103 -7.47 -14.25 -13.77
C GLU A 103 -8.32 -13.33 -12.91
N GLU A 104 -8.59 -12.13 -13.44
CA GLU A 104 -9.43 -11.15 -12.77
C GLU A 104 -10.53 -10.67 -13.74
N THR A 105 -11.62 -10.22 -13.18
CA THR A 105 -12.71 -9.60 -13.95
C THR A 105 -12.99 -8.22 -13.38
N ILE A 106 -12.96 -7.22 -14.24
CA ILE A 106 -13.24 -5.84 -13.86
C ILE A 106 -14.46 -5.30 -14.61
N LYS A 107 -15.22 -4.42 -13.97
CA LYS A 107 -16.32 -3.70 -14.60
C LYS A 107 -15.82 -2.40 -15.20
N VAL A 108 -16.13 -2.18 -16.49
CA VAL A 108 -15.83 -0.94 -17.20
C VAL A 108 -17.13 -0.42 -17.79
N GLY A 109 -17.76 0.53 -17.09
CA GLY A 109 -19.14 0.90 -17.36
C GLY A 109 -20.10 -0.26 -17.03
N GLU A 110 -20.88 -0.70 -18.00
CA GLU A 110 -21.79 -1.86 -17.88
C GLU A 110 -21.17 -3.18 -18.33
N GLU A 111 -19.97 -3.16 -18.91
CA GLU A 111 -19.31 -4.34 -19.44
C GLU A 111 -18.33 -4.97 -18.44
N GLU A 112 -18.30 -6.28 -18.40
CA GLU A 112 -17.27 -7.05 -17.72
C GLU A 112 -16.11 -7.32 -18.67
N LYS A 113 -14.89 -6.98 -18.23
CA LYS A 113 -13.65 -7.23 -18.97
C LYS A 113 -12.78 -8.18 -18.18
N LYS A 114 -12.33 -9.24 -18.83
CA LYS A 114 -11.41 -10.21 -18.24
C LYS A 114 -9.97 -9.72 -18.38
N ILE A 115 -9.19 -9.90 -17.33
CA ILE A 115 -7.73 -9.72 -17.31
C ILE A 115 -7.13 -11.10 -17.06
N THR A 116 -6.26 -11.55 -17.94
CA THR A 116 -5.56 -12.82 -17.77
C THR A 116 -4.07 -12.55 -17.68
N GLY A 117 -3.49 -12.81 -16.51
CA GLY A 117 -2.06 -12.77 -16.29
C GLY A 117 -1.40 -14.09 -16.65
N SER A 118 -0.55 -14.10 -17.67
CA SER A 118 0.20 -15.29 -18.08
C SER A 118 1.46 -15.51 -17.27
N ALA A 119 2.01 -14.45 -16.66
CA ALA A 119 3.14 -14.51 -15.74
C ALA A 119 3.06 -13.33 -14.78
N PHE A 120 3.28 -13.60 -13.50
CA PHE A 120 3.46 -12.61 -12.44
C PHE A 120 4.63 -13.02 -11.57
N THR A 121 5.57 -12.13 -11.37
CA THR A 121 6.68 -12.29 -10.41
C THR A 121 6.84 -11.01 -9.61
N ALA A 122 7.22 -11.11 -8.34
CA ALA A 122 7.55 -9.94 -7.55
C ALA A 122 8.58 -10.27 -6.46
N GLU A 123 9.34 -9.25 -6.06
CA GLU A 123 10.33 -9.33 -5.00
C GLU A 123 10.24 -8.10 -4.09
N TYR A 124 10.09 -8.33 -2.81
CA TYR A 124 10.20 -7.31 -1.78
C TYR A 124 11.51 -7.44 -1.03
N ASN A 125 12.27 -6.36 -0.95
CA ASN A 125 13.49 -6.27 -0.16
C ASN A 125 13.24 -5.38 1.07
N ALA A 126 13.38 -5.97 2.26
CA ALA A 126 13.11 -5.27 3.52
C ALA A 126 14.18 -4.23 3.88
N THR A 127 15.41 -4.37 3.36
CA THR A 127 16.54 -3.48 3.68
C THR A 127 16.31 -2.07 3.13
N ASP A 128 15.97 -1.97 1.86
CA ASP A 128 15.71 -0.71 1.16
C ASP A 128 14.22 -0.42 0.98
N LYS A 129 13.37 -1.36 1.42
CA LYS A 129 11.91 -1.31 1.27
C LYS A 129 11.45 -1.18 -0.17
N SER A 130 12.22 -1.76 -1.09
CA SER A 130 11.86 -1.80 -2.51
C SER A 130 10.92 -2.96 -2.81
N PHE A 131 10.07 -2.77 -3.81
CA PHE A 131 9.16 -3.77 -4.31
C PHE A 131 9.17 -3.76 -5.83
N LYS A 132 9.73 -4.82 -6.42
CA LYS A 132 9.83 -4.99 -7.87
C LYS A 132 8.76 -5.95 -8.33
N ILE A 133 8.01 -5.57 -9.37
CA ILE A 133 6.97 -6.41 -9.97
C ILE A 133 7.19 -6.49 -11.47
N THR A 134 7.00 -7.68 -12.02
CA THR A 134 6.89 -7.91 -13.45
C THR A 134 5.64 -8.75 -13.69
N THR A 135 4.76 -8.30 -14.58
CA THR A 135 3.60 -9.08 -14.98
C THR A 135 3.36 -8.99 -16.48
N LYS A 136 2.96 -10.14 -17.06
CA LYS A 136 2.51 -10.26 -18.45
C LYS A 136 1.01 -10.53 -18.43
N LEU A 137 0.24 -9.71 -19.13
CA LEU A 137 -1.22 -9.81 -19.10
C LEU A 137 -1.86 -9.51 -20.46
N SER A 138 -3.06 -10.02 -20.63
CA SER A 138 -3.98 -9.64 -21.71
C SER A 138 -5.26 -9.05 -21.12
N TYR A 139 -5.91 -8.14 -21.85
CA TYR A 139 -7.10 -7.42 -21.41
C TYR A 139 -8.25 -7.61 -22.40
N GLY A 140 -9.35 -8.15 -21.92
CA GLY A 140 -10.54 -8.39 -22.72
C GLY A 140 -10.26 -9.34 -23.92
N LYS A 141 -10.54 -8.86 -25.12
CA LYS A 141 -10.33 -9.61 -26.37
C LYS A 141 -9.05 -9.19 -27.10
N MET A 142 -8.12 -8.54 -26.43
CA MET A 142 -6.89 -8.10 -27.08
C MET A 142 -6.05 -9.30 -27.55
N PRO A 143 -5.55 -9.25 -28.81
CA PRO A 143 -4.76 -10.33 -29.37
C PRO A 143 -3.29 -10.32 -28.93
N VAL A 144 -2.90 -9.34 -28.09
CA VAL A 144 -1.51 -9.13 -27.66
C VAL A 144 -1.38 -9.25 -26.16
N VAL A 145 -0.25 -9.76 -25.73
CA VAL A 145 0.18 -9.77 -24.33
C VAL A 145 1.02 -8.53 -24.09
N VAL A 146 0.70 -7.81 -23.04
CA VAL A 146 1.45 -6.64 -22.60
C VAL A 146 2.25 -6.97 -21.35
N THR A 147 3.39 -6.33 -21.20
CA THR A 147 4.26 -6.45 -20.03
C THR A 147 4.25 -5.16 -19.25
N TYR A 148 4.06 -5.26 -17.95
CA TYR A 148 4.21 -4.17 -17.00
C TYR A 148 5.30 -4.50 -16.01
N THR A 149 6.19 -3.54 -15.78
CA THR A 149 7.25 -3.63 -14.76
C THR A 149 7.27 -2.38 -13.92
N ILE A 150 7.50 -2.52 -12.63
CA ILE A 150 7.69 -1.41 -11.71
C ILE A 150 8.81 -1.72 -10.72
N ASP A 151 9.60 -0.70 -10.40
CA ASP A 151 10.58 -0.71 -9.31
C ASP A 151 10.18 0.37 -8.31
N ALA A 152 9.44 -0.01 -7.29
CA ALA A 152 8.79 0.90 -6.36
C ALA A 152 9.42 0.82 -4.97
N VAL A 153 9.36 1.91 -4.22
CA VAL A 153 9.76 1.96 -2.80
C VAL A 153 8.56 2.28 -1.92
N TYR A 154 8.61 1.84 -0.68
CA TYR A 154 7.55 2.06 0.30
C TYR A 154 7.29 3.55 0.52
N VAL A 155 6.05 3.96 0.38
CA VAL A 155 5.57 5.30 0.70
C VAL A 155 5.03 5.32 2.12
N LYS A 156 5.74 5.96 3.02
CA LYS A 156 5.23 6.18 4.36
C LYS A 156 4.03 7.11 4.29
N GLU A 157 2.84 6.62 4.59
CA GLU A 157 1.71 7.51 4.79
C GLU A 157 2.03 8.44 5.96
N THR A 158 2.21 9.70 5.66
CA THR A 158 2.12 10.74 6.67
C THR A 158 0.66 10.79 7.08
N THR A 159 0.29 10.03 8.10
CA THR A 159 -0.94 10.33 8.82
C THR A 159 -0.77 11.78 9.26
N THR A 160 -1.55 12.67 8.68
CA THR A 160 -1.80 13.99 9.24
C THR A 160 -2.71 13.82 10.48
N SER A 161 -2.31 12.94 11.39
CA SER A 161 -2.73 13.12 12.76
C SER A 161 -2.14 14.46 13.14
N ILE A 162 -2.97 15.40 13.56
CA ILE A 162 -2.53 16.59 14.26
C ILE A 162 -1.71 16.05 15.43
N ASN A 163 -0.40 15.89 15.21
CA ASN A 163 0.51 15.63 16.30
C ASN A 163 0.25 16.80 17.24
N SER A 164 -0.20 16.48 18.45
CA SER A 164 -0.26 17.46 19.54
C SER A 164 1.00 18.30 19.42
N VAL A 165 0.82 19.58 19.10
CA VAL A 165 1.93 20.53 19.10
C VAL A 165 2.60 20.31 20.45
N ALA A 166 3.81 19.77 20.42
CA ALA A 166 4.63 19.71 21.62
C ALA A 166 4.90 21.17 21.96
N THR A 167 4.06 21.72 22.83
CA THR A 167 4.23 23.04 23.38
C THR A 167 5.30 22.90 24.46
N ASP A 168 6.55 23.05 24.03
CA ASP A 168 7.58 23.44 24.97
C ASP A 168 7.08 24.70 25.70
N ASN A 169 6.76 24.55 27.00
CA ASN A 169 6.49 25.63 27.96
C ASN A 169 5.32 26.60 27.68
N ALA A 170 4.32 26.24 26.88
CA ALA A 170 3.11 27.05 26.77
C ALA A 170 2.18 26.76 27.94
N GLN A 171 1.69 27.79 28.60
CA GLN A 171 0.64 27.67 29.64
C GLN A 171 -0.56 26.91 29.07
N PRO A 172 -1.20 26.01 29.85
CA PRO A 172 -2.32 25.20 29.38
C PRO A 172 -3.46 26.09 28.88
N ILE A 173 -3.88 25.86 27.64
CA ILE A 173 -5.01 26.57 27.05
C ILE A 173 -6.30 25.86 27.46
N TYR A 174 -7.19 26.60 28.11
CA TYR A 174 -8.47 26.12 28.58
C TYR A 174 -9.58 26.43 27.55
N PHE A 175 -10.44 25.45 27.29
CA PHE A 175 -11.67 25.66 26.52
C PHE A 175 -12.88 25.30 27.38
N ASP A 176 -13.97 26.05 27.26
CA ASP A 176 -15.23 25.67 27.85
C ASP A 176 -15.89 24.49 27.10
N LEU A 177 -17.00 23.97 27.61
CA LEU A 177 -17.73 22.85 26.96
C LEU A 177 -18.35 23.25 25.61
N SER A 178 -18.40 24.53 25.27
CA SER A 178 -18.83 25.02 23.96
C SER A 178 -17.67 25.29 23.00
N GLY A 179 -16.43 24.95 23.41
CA GLY A 179 -15.23 25.07 22.57
C GLY A 179 -14.64 26.48 22.53
N ARG A 180 -15.08 27.42 23.38
CA ARG A 180 -14.52 28.77 23.45
C ARG A 180 -13.28 28.78 24.34
N LYS A 181 -12.25 29.50 23.93
CA LYS A 181 -11.03 29.68 24.72
C LYS A 181 -11.34 30.53 25.97
N VAL A 182 -10.90 30.03 27.12
CA VAL A 182 -11.08 30.69 28.44
C VAL A 182 -9.73 31.16 28.94
N ALA A 183 -9.55 32.46 29.11
CA ALA A 183 -8.30 33.05 29.59
C ALA A 183 -8.08 32.81 31.10
N GLU A 184 -9.16 32.88 31.91
CA GLU A 184 -9.12 32.72 33.36
C GLU A 184 -10.11 31.63 33.79
N PRO A 185 -9.67 30.38 33.97
CA PRO A 185 -10.52 29.29 34.39
C PRO A 185 -10.88 29.41 35.87
N LYS A 186 -12.19 29.39 36.18
CA LYS A 186 -12.72 29.49 37.54
C LYS A 186 -12.82 28.13 38.21
N ALA A 187 -12.62 28.06 39.53
CA ALA A 187 -12.76 26.85 40.30
C ALA A 187 -14.22 26.35 40.26
N GLY A 188 -14.44 25.04 40.25
CA GLY A 188 -15.73 24.38 40.17
C GLY A 188 -16.32 24.21 38.78
N ASN A 189 -15.66 24.69 37.74
CA ASN A 189 -16.08 24.52 36.34
C ASN A 189 -15.28 23.44 35.61
N ILE A 190 -15.94 22.83 34.61
CA ILE A 190 -15.30 21.82 33.75
C ILE A 190 -14.73 22.48 32.48
N TYR A 191 -13.49 22.20 32.17
CA TYR A 191 -12.76 22.69 30.97
C TYR A 191 -12.21 21.53 30.16
N ILE A 192 -11.90 21.79 28.90
CA ILE A 192 -11.18 20.89 28.02
C ILE A 192 -9.75 21.42 27.90
N ILE A 193 -8.75 20.58 28.23
CA ILE A 193 -7.32 20.84 28.11
C ILE A 193 -6.70 19.66 27.37
N ASN A 194 -6.02 19.92 26.25
CA ASN A 194 -5.39 18.86 25.45
C ASN A 194 -6.34 17.69 25.13
N GLY A 195 -7.62 18.01 24.82
CA GLY A 195 -8.64 17.02 24.50
C GLY A 195 -9.23 16.26 25.70
N LYS A 196 -8.81 16.55 26.95
CA LYS A 196 -9.32 15.90 28.15
C LYS A 196 -10.19 16.86 28.97
N LYS A 197 -11.28 16.35 29.55
CA LYS A 197 -12.11 17.09 30.51
C LYS A 197 -11.40 17.14 31.85
N LEU A 198 -11.29 18.32 32.41
CA LEU A 198 -10.73 18.58 33.73
C LEU A 198 -11.62 19.53 34.51
N MET A 199 -11.87 19.23 35.78
CA MET A 199 -12.54 20.15 36.71
C MET A 199 -11.47 20.91 37.47
N LYS A 200 -11.58 22.23 37.49
CA LYS A 200 -10.61 23.08 38.20
C LYS A 200 -11.13 23.47 39.57
#